data_127a126d67970cee9f52323983b2fbbb
#
_entry.id   127a126d67970cee9f52323983b2fbbb
#
_cell.length_a   1.000
_cell.length_b   1.000
_cell.length_c   1.000
_cell.angle_alpha   90.00
_cell.angle_beta   90.00
_cell.angle_gamma   90.00
#
_symmetry.space_group_name_H-M   'P 1'
#
loop_
_entity.id
_entity.type
_entity.pdbx_description
1 polymer ?
#
loop_
_entity_poly.entity_id
_entity_poly.type
_entity_poly.pdbx_seq_one_letter_code
_entity_poly.pdbx_strand_id
1 'polypeptide(L)'
;MSRLSFSRREFVIGALAGAATGAGITAALLRKSSSSPSGSSGGSVFHTDRAARITTLSYIAVDHARCTGCGICEAECAIVRDHSLDTERSRIRVHHFEHALAIASVCSGCGDAPCLSACPKDVVALSRDRLTGAILLDEAKCIGCGACQTACARERSGVIRMRRDGKKACGICDLCGGDPACVKACPEHCLSLVPANQDGRDLAVKPAAIAQGLSRHLYRSGRDD
;
A
#
# COMPACT_ATOMS: atom_id res chain seq x y z
N MET A 1 -6.98 -29.17 40.65
CA MET A 1 -6.83 -28.37 39.42
C MET A 1 -5.47 -28.76 38.81
N SER A 2 -5.49 -29.79 37.95
CA SER A 2 -4.30 -30.39 37.34
C SER A 2 -4.03 -29.74 35.99
N ARG A 3 -2.84 -29.15 35.86
CA ARG A 3 -2.36 -28.60 34.60
C ARG A 3 -1.85 -29.74 33.71
N LEU A 4 -2.48 -29.96 32.58
CA LEU A 4 -1.98 -30.82 31.51
C LEU A 4 -0.92 -30.01 30.72
N SER A 5 0.35 -30.39 30.86
CA SER A 5 1.45 -29.88 30.04
C SER A 5 1.58 -30.78 28.80
N PHE A 6 1.28 -30.25 27.63
CA PHE A 6 1.49 -30.93 26.36
C PHE A 6 2.92 -30.68 25.86
N SER A 7 3.69 -31.74 25.67
CA SER A 7 5.06 -31.73 25.16
C SER A 7 5.06 -31.72 23.62
N ARG A 8 5.94 -30.88 23.04
CA ARG A 8 6.12 -30.75 21.57
C ARG A 8 6.57 -32.03 20.83
N ARG A 9 6.82 -33.12 21.53
CA ARG A 9 7.29 -34.40 20.93
C ARG A 9 6.19 -35.33 20.45
N GLU A 10 4.93 -35.12 20.84
CA GLU A 10 3.83 -36.02 20.47
C GLU A 10 3.14 -35.69 19.16
N PHE A 11 3.51 -34.56 18.50
CA PHE A 11 2.90 -34.13 17.25
C PHE A 11 3.53 -34.75 15.99
N VAL A 12 4.60 -35.52 16.12
CA VAL A 12 5.38 -36.06 14.95
C VAL A 12 5.10 -37.54 14.68
N ILE A 13 4.38 -38.27 15.53
CA ILE A 13 4.20 -39.74 15.40
C ILE A 13 2.86 -40.13 14.76
N GLY A 14 1.97 -39.18 14.48
CA GLY A 14 0.64 -39.48 13.93
C GLY A 14 0.53 -39.56 12.40
N ALA A 15 1.59 -39.38 11.64
CA ALA A 15 1.53 -39.21 10.17
C ALA A 15 2.10 -40.36 9.32
N LEU A 16 2.34 -41.55 9.88
CA LEU A 16 2.92 -42.68 9.14
C LEU A 16 2.18 -44.01 9.35
N ALA A 17 0.86 -44.04 9.24
CA ALA A 17 0.13 -45.30 9.16
C ALA A 17 -1.12 -45.11 8.28
N GLY A 18 -0.97 -45.33 6.98
CA GLY A 18 -2.12 -45.29 6.07
C GLY A 18 -1.74 -45.41 4.59
N ALA A 19 -0.90 -46.38 4.26
CA ALA A 19 -0.69 -46.76 2.86
C ALA A 19 -0.66 -48.28 2.76
N ALA A 20 -1.75 -48.89 2.32
CA ALA A 20 -1.79 -50.09 1.51
C ALA A 20 -3.26 -50.57 1.36
N THR A 21 -3.78 -50.52 0.18
CA THR A 21 -4.49 -51.56 -0.57
C THR A 21 -5.44 -50.93 -1.58
N GLY A 22 -5.29 -51.41 -2.84
CA GLY A 22 -6.24 -51.08 -3.90
C GLY A 22 -5.63 -51.04 -5.30
N ALA A 23 -5.14 -52.23 -5.75
CA ALA A 23 -4.80 -52.42 -7.16
C ALA A 23 -6.08 -52.62 -8.00
N GLY A 24 -6.08 -52.12 -9.24
CA GLY A 24 -7.09 -52.44 -10.25
C GLY A 24 -7.17 -51.46 -11.39
N ILE A 25 -6.34 -51.67 -12.39
CA ILE A 25 -6.60 -51.87 -13.85
C ILE A 25 -7.55 -50.84 -14.49
N THR A 26 -7.09 -50.02 -15.42
CA THR A 26 -7.28 -50.22 -16.86
C THR A 26 -6.42 -49.22 -17.66
N ALA A 27 -5.70 -49.79 -18.60
CA ALA A 27 -4.93 -49.14 -19.65
C ALA A 27 -5.84 -48.64 -20.79
N ALA A 28 -5.33 -47.73 -21.52
CA ALA A 28 -5.53 -47.30 -22.92
C ALA A 28 -6.07 -45.85 -22.98
N LEU A 29 -5.42 -44.91 -23.63
CA LEU A 29 -4.95 -44.84 -24.99
C LEU A 29 -3.99 -43.65 -25.15
N LEU A 30 -2.86 -43.95 -25.72
CA LEU A 30 -1.92 -43.01 -26.31
C LEU A 30 -2.60 -42.10 -27.33
N ARG A 31 -2.40 -40.81 -27.21
CA ARG A 31 -2.21 -39.98 -28.40
C ARG A 31 -1.21 -38.88 -28.14
N LYS A 32 -0.11 -39.07 -28.77
CA LYS A 32 1.03 -38.21 -28.98
C LYS A 32 0.58 -36.97 -29.75
N SER A 33 0.82 -35.78 -29.23
CA SER A 33 1.15 -34.64 -30.06
C SER A 33 2.18 -33.79 -29.35
N SER A 34 3.38 -33.94 -29.87
CA SER A 34 4.53 -33.12 -29.60
C SER A 34 4.32 -31.72 -30.14
N SER A 35 4.39 -30.71 -29.28
CA SER A 35 4.95 -29.43 -29.66
C SER A 35 5.34 -28.68 -28.38
N SER A 36 6.63 -28.71 -28.09
CA SER A 36 7.28 -27.76 -27.23
C SER A 36 7.29 -26.39 -27.91
N PRO A 37 7.08 -25.33 -27.18
CA PRO A 37 7.86 -24.13 -27.39
C PRO A 37 8.81 -23.92 -26.21
N SER A 38 10.06 -23.97 -26.58
CA SER A 38 11.20 -23.43 -25.87
C SER A 38 11.01 -21.95 -25.57
N GLY A 39 11.49 -21.56 -24.39
CA GLY A 39 12.09 -20.25 -24.31
C GLY A 39 11.30 -19.19 -23.56
N SER A 40 11.98 -18.79 -22.60
CA SER A 40 12.26 -17.43 -22.19
C SER A 40 11.48 -16.87 -21.01
N SER A 41 12.32 -16.62 -20.05
CA SER A 41 12.46 -15.36 -19.31
C SER A 41 11.23 -14.87 -18.56
N GLY A 42 11.41 -14.84 -17.23
CA GLY A 42 10.64 -14.11 -16.25
C GLY A 42 10.08 -12.79 -16.77
N GLY A 43 8.85 -12.81 -17.19
CA GLY A 43 8.02 -11.66 -17.44
C GLY A 43 7.12 -11.48 -16.24
N SER A 44 7.27 -10.36 -15.56
CA SER A 44 6.40 -9.91 -14.49
C SER A 44 4.95 -9.96 -14.97
N VAL A 45 4.10 -10.70 -14.25
CA VAL A 45 2.67 -10.90 -14.54
C VAL A 45 1.84 -9.65 -14.19
N PHE A 46 2.43 -8.49 -14.24
CA PHE A 46 1.76 -7.23 -13.94
C PHE A 46 1.68 -6.34 -15.17
N HIS A 47 0.92 -6.66 -16.17
CA HIS A 47 0.47 -5.69 -17.19
C HIS A 47 -0.23 -6.34 -18.38
N THR A 48 -1.50 -6.68 -18.26
CA THR A 48 -2.30 -6.88 -19.45
C THR A 48 -3.74 -6.39 -19.37
N ASP A 49 -4.02 -5.34 -18.55
CA ASP A 49 -5.25 -4.58 -18.78
C ASP A 49 -5.03 -3.08 -18.60
N ARG A 50 -4.19 -2.55 -19.47
CA ARG A 50 -3.95 -1.11 -19.60
C ARG A 50 -5.02 -0.41 -20.47
N ALA A 51 -6.22 -0.95 -20.53
CA ALA A 51 -7.25 -0.45 -21.44
C ALA A 51 -8.14 0.67 -20.88
N ALA A 52 -8.11 0.94 -19.59
CA ALA A 52 -8.69 2.14 -19.02
C ALA A 52 -7.58 3.12 -18.67
N ARG A 53 -7.06 3.86 -19.66
CA ARG A 53 -6.14 4.98 -19.38
C ARG A 53 -6.92 6.01 -18.60
N ILE A 54 -6.61 6.12 -17.30
CA ILE A 54 -7.09 7.21 -16.47
C ILE A 54 -6.43 8.47 -17.03
N THR A 55 -7.13 9.18 -17.89
CA THR A 55 -6.70 10.46 -18.47
C THR A 55 -6.94 11.63 -17.52
N THR A 56 -7.49 11.36 -16.35
CA THR A 56 -7.85 12.35 -15.34
C THR A 56 -6.92 12.19 -14.15
N LEU A 57 -6.38 13.29 -13.65
CA LEU A 57 -5.64 13.29 -12.39
C LEU A 57 -6.49 12.62 -11.31
N SER A 58 -5.91 11.74 -10.53
CA SER A 58 -6.63 10.98 -9.52
C SER A 58 -5.86 10.96 -8.21
N TYR A 59 -6.58 10.75 -7.12
CA TYR A 59 -6.00 10.55 -5.79
C TYR A 59 -6.83 9.54 -5.00
N ILE A 60 -6.26 9.03 -3.92
CA ILE A 60 -7.00 8.14 -3.00
C ILE A 60 -7.66 9.00 -1.93
N ALA A 61 -8.99 9.04 -1.96
CA ALA A 61 -9.81 9.62 -0.89
C ALA A 61 -9.97 8.62 0.25
N VAL A 62 -10.03 9.11 1.48
CA VAL A 62 -10.18 8.31 2.68
C VAL A 62 -11.39 8.78 3.46
N ASP A 63 -12.35 7.89 3.69
CA ASP A 63 -13.40 8.09 4.68
C ASP A 63 -12.87 7.68 6.06
N HIS A 64 -12.37 8.65 6.78
CA HIS A 64 -11.74 8.42 8.08
C HIS A 64 -12.73 7.98 9.16
N ALA A 65 -14.05 8.25 9.00
CA ALA A 65 -15.05 7.79 9.95
C ALA A 65 -15.29 6.29 9.89
N ARG A 66 -14.96 5.66 8.74
CA ARG A 66 -15.09 4.22 8.52
C ARG A 66 -13.79 3.47 8.74
N CYS A 67 -12.66 4.16 8.87
CA CYS A 67 -11.36 3.52 9.02
C CYS A 67 -11.21 2.87 10.39
N THR A 68 -11.11 1.54 10.44
CA THR A 68 -10.92 0.76 11.69
C THR A 68 -9.46 0.66 12.14
N GLY A 69 -8.52 1.13 11.32
CA GLY A 69 -7.10 1.06 11.65
C GLY A 69 -6.46 -0.33 11.48
N CYS A 70 -7.10 -1.24 10.75
CA CYS A 70 -6.66 -2.64 10.64
C CYS A 70 -5.28 -2.85 9.98
N GLY A 71 -4.74 -1.83 9.28
CA GLY A 71 -3.41 -1.90 8.65
C GLY A 71 -3.32 -2.75 7.37
N ILE A 72 -4.41 -3.38 6.91
CA ILE A 72 -4.39 -4.22 5.69
C ILE A 72 -3.91 -3.43 4.48
N CYS A 73 -4.31 -2.16 4.34
CA CYS A 73 -3.88 -1.29 3.25
C CYS A 73 -2.36 -1.04 3.26
N GLU A 74 -1.72 -0.97 4.43
CA GLU A 74 -0.26 -0.84 4.54
C GLU A 74 0.44 -2.13 4.10
N ALA A 75 -0.04 -3.27 4.60
CA ALA A 75 0.51 -4.58 4.26
C ALA A 75 0.39 -4.86 2.76
N GLU A 76 -0.79 -4.66 2.20
CA GLU A 76 -1.05 -4.86 0.76
C GLU A 76 -0.19 -3.94 -0.10
N CYS A 77 -0.05 -2.66 0.28
CA CYS A 77 0.81 -1.72 -0.43
C CYS A 77 2.27 -2.19 -0.42
N ALA A 78 2.78 -2.68 0.70
CA ALA A 78 4.15 -3.17 0.82
C ALA A 78 4.36 -4.46 0.02
N ILE A 79 3.40 -5.38 0.04
CA ILE A 79 3.45 -6.63 -0.73
C ILE A 79 3.48 -6.33 -2.23
N VAL A 80 2.55 -5.54 -2.73
CA VAL A 80 2.40 -5.29 -4.17
C VAL A 80 3.55 -4.45 -4.72
N ARG A 81 4.06 -3.50 -3.93
CA ARG A 81 5.07 -2.55 -4.42
C ARG A 81 6.51 -2.96 -4.13
N ASP A 82 6.76 -3.65 -3.06
CA ASP A 82 8.12 -3.98 -2.61
C ASP A 82 8.32 -5.49 -2.36
N HIS A 83 7.30 -6.31 -2.66
CA HIS A 83 7.33 -7.77 -2.40
C HIS A 83 7.77 -8.10 -0.97
N SER A 84 7.28 -7.32 -0.02
CA SER A 84 7.68 -7.37 1.39
C SER A 84 6.50 -7.17 2.31
N LEU A 85 6.51 -7.84 3.46
CA LEU A 85 5.55 -7.58 4.55
C LEU A 85 5.97 -6.41 5.46
N ASP A 86 7.09 -5.74 5.14
CA ASP A 86 7.53 -4.58 5.90
C ASP A 86 6.66 -3.36 5.60
N THR A 87 5.69 -3.10 6.47
CA THR A 87 4.74 -1.99 6.34
C THR A 87 5.43 -0.61 6.37
N GLU A 88 6.65 -0.52 6.89
CA GLU A 88 7.45 0.71 6.81
C GLU A 88 7.74 1.14 5.36
N ARG A 89 7.67 0.21 4.43
CA ARG A 89 7.83 0.49 2.98
C ARG A 89 6.55 0.94 2.30
N SER A 90 5.42 0.80 2.96
CA SER A 90 4.11 1.18 2.42
C SER A 90 4.04 2.66 2.04
N ARG A 91 3.28 2.99 0.99
CA ARG A 91 3.01 4.36 0.54
C ARG A 91 1.77 4.98 1.20
N ILE A 92 0.99 4.15 1.87
CA ILE A 92 -0.12 4.57 2.74
C ILE A 92 0.28 4.28 4.20
N ARG A 93 -0.16 5.11 5.14
CA ARG A 93 0.15 4.94 6.56
C ARG A 93 -1.09 5.10 7.40
N VAL A 94 -1.29 4.19 8.35
CA VAL A 94 -2.35 4.29 9.35
C VAL A 94 -1.76 4.82 10.65
N HIS A 95 -2.34 5.90 11.15
CA HIS A 95 -1.96 6.53 12.40
C HIS A 95 -3.06 6.27 13.42
N HIS A 96 -2.67 5.81 14.60
CA HIS A 96 -3.59 5.56 15.71
C HIS A 96 -3.52 6.73 16.70
N PHE A 97 -4.69 7.22 17.08
CA PHE A 97 -4.87 8.32 18.02
C PHE A 97 -5.72 7.85 19.20
N GLU A 98 -5.85 8.70 20.21
CA GLU A 98 -6.73 8.45 21.33
C GLU A 98 -8.19 8.21 20.88
N HIS A 99 -9.00 7.63 21.76
CA HIS A 99 -10.40 7.28 21.50
C HIS A 99 -10.60 6.33 20.30
N ALA A 100 -9.64 5.41 20.07
CA ALA A 100 -9.67 4.43 18.99
C ALA A 100 -9.81 5.04 17.57
N LEU A 101 -9.42 6.29 17.39
CA LEU A 101 -9.39 6.93 16.08
C LEU A 101 -8.21 6.45 15.26
N ALA A 102 -8.47 6.04 14.02
CA ALA A 102 -7.45 5.64 13.07
C ALA A 102 -7.54 6.51 11.81
N ILE A 103 -6.41 7.09 11.41
CA ILE A 103 -6.33 7.98 10.25
C ILE A 103 -5.36 7.37 9.25
N ALA A 104 -5.89 6.90 8.12
CA ALA A 104 -5.06 6.50 7.00
C ALA A 104 -4.61 7.76 6.23
N SER A 105 -3.32 7.88 5.96
CA SER A 105 -2.75 8.97 5.18
C SER A 105 -2.01 8.43 3.97
N VAL A 106 -2.21 9.08 2.83
CA VAL A 106 -1.60 8.74 1.56
C VAL A 106 -1.24 10.02 0.81
N CYS A 107 -0.31 9.93 -0.14
CA CYS A 107 0.05 11.08 -0.95
C CYS A 107 -1.16 11.59 -1.75
N SER A 108 -1.50 12.87 -1.58
CA SER A 108 -2.65 13.52 -2.22
C SER A 108 -2.35 14.03 -3.63
N GLY A 109 -1.13 13.83 -4.15
CA GLY A 109 -0.77 14.29 -5.49
C GLY A 109 -0.88 15.80 -5.68
N CYS A 110 -0.52 16.60 -4.65
CA CYS A 110 -0.65 18.08 -4.64
C CYS A 110 -0.26 18.70 -5.97
N GLY A 111 -1.06 19.62 -6.49
CA GLY A 111 -0.83 20.24 -7.80
C GLY A 111 0.51 21.01 -7.86
N ASP A 112 0.84 21.75 -6.81
CA ASP A 112 2.09 22.50 -6.65
C ASP A 112 3.29 21.62 -6.23
N ALA A 113 3.02 20.41 -5.75
CA ALA A 113 4.00 19.39 -5.38
C ALA A 113 5.31 19.93 -4.77
N PRO A 114 5.29 20.50 -3.55
CA PRO A 114 6.49 21.07 -2.93
C PRO A 114 7.64 20.07 -2.79
N CYS A 115 7.32 18.77 -2.72
CA CYS A 115 8.31 17.70 -2.72
C CYS A 115 9.10 17.61 -4.03
N LEU A 116 8.47 17.88 -5.19
CA LEU A 116 9.16 17.93 -6.48
C LEU A 116 10.14 19.10 -6.54
N SER A 117 9.66 20.28 -6.12
CA SER A 117 10.48 21.49 -6.11
C SER A 117 11.66 21.40 -5.14
N ALA A 118 11.50 20.64 -4.05
CA ALA A 118 12.55 20.43 -3.06
C ALA A 118 13.60 19.37 -3.48
N CYS A 119 13.28 18.53 -4.47
CA CYS A 119 14.25 17.54 -4.96
C CYS A 119 15.41 18.26 -5.67
N PRO A 120 16.70 17.98 -5.32
CA PRO A 120 17.82 18.65 -5.95
C PRO A 120 17.81 18.51 -7.47
N LYS A 121 18.10 19.60 -8.17
CA LYS A 121 18.00 19.70 -9.64
C LYS A 121 19.00 18.81 -10.39
N ASP A 122 20.09 18.47 -9.76
CA ASP A 122 21.13 17.55 -10.25
C ASP A 122 20.75 16.08 -10.06
N VAL A 123 19.84 15.78 -9.13
CA VAL A 123 19.40 14.43 -8.80
C VAL A 123 18.13 14.05 -9.57
N VAL A 124 17.12 14.91 -9.57
CA VAL A 124 15.81 14.72 -10.24
C VAL A 124 15.24 13.32 -10.02
N ALA A 125 15.20 12.88 -8.76
CA ALA A 125 14.65 11.57 -8.42
C ALA A 125 13.12 11.55 -8.38
N LEU A 126 12.45 12.71 -8.31
CA LEU A 126 11.01 12.83 -8.31
C LEU A 126 10.51 13.38 -9.65
N SER A 127 9.41 12.83 -10.12
CA SER A 127 8.72 13.27 -11.32
C SER A 127 7.20 13.14 -11.15
N ARG A 128 6.45 13.78 -12.02
CA ARG A 128 4.99 13.63 -12.07
C ARG A 128 4.60 12.74 -13.25
N ASP A 129 3.81 11.72 -13.00
CA ASP A 129 3.20 10.94 -14.05
C ASP A 129 2.16 11.78 -14.80
N ARG A 130 2.25 11.79 -16.13
CA ARG A 130 1.35 12.57 -16.98
C ARG A 130 -0.05 11.96 -17.09
N LEU A 131 -0.20 10.68 -16.83
CA LEU A 131 -1.46 9.96 -16.97
C LEU A 131 -2.32 10.02 -15.71
N THR A 132 -1.69 9.82 -14.56
CA THR A 132 -2.38 9.74 -13.27
C THR A 132 -2.18 10.98 -12.40
N GLY A 133 -1.22 11.81 -12.73
CA GLY A 133 -0.79 12.95 -11.90
C GLY A 133 -0.04 12.55 -10.62
N ALA A 134 0.17 11.27 -10.41
CA ALA A 134 0.90 10.75 -9.25
C ALA A 134 2.36 11.22 -9.24
N ILE A 135 2.93 11.33 -8.05
CA ILE A 135 4.35 11.59 -7.89
C ILE A 135 5.09 10.26 -7.95
N LEU A 136 6.06 10.17 -8.87
CA LEU A 136 6.89 9.00 -9.04
C LEU A 136 8.25 9.21 -8.39
N LEU A 137 8.78 8.18 -7.75
CA LEU A 137 10.13 8.15 -7.21
C LEU A 137 11.00 7.20 -8.03
N ASP A 138 12.05 7.74 -8.64
CA ASP A 138 13.17 6.97 -9.19
C ASP A 138 14.14 6.63 -8.06
N GLU A 139 14.03 5.41 -7.54
CA GLU A 139 14.87 4.97 -6.42
C GLU A 139 16.36 4.88 -6.79
N ALA A 140 16.69 4.67 -8.06
CA ALA A 140 18.09 4.60 -8.49
C ALA A 140 18.77 5.97 -8.38
N LYS A 141 18.02 7.04 -8.65
CA LYS A 141 18.51 8.43 -8.56
C LYS A 141 18.42 9.02 -7.14
N CYS A 142 17.54 8.48 -6.30
CA CYS A 142 17.34 9.05 -4.97
C CYS A 142 18.59 8.89 -4.09
N ILE A 143 19.12 9.99 -3.60
CA ILE A 143 20.30 10.04 -2.71
C ILE A 143 19.95 10.07 -1.22
N GLY A 144 18.66 10.03 -0.87
CA GLY A 144 18.23 9.99 0.53
C GLY A 144 18.40 11.31 1.31
N CYS A 145 18.47 12.46 0.64
CA CYS A 145 18.73 13.76 1.29
C CYS A 145 17.61 14.27 2.20
N GLY A 146 16.40 13.69 2.16
CA GLY A 146 15.26 14.06 3.02
C GLY A 146 14.57 15.38 2.68
N ALA A 147 15.00 16.12 1.65
CA ALA A 147 14.41 17.42 1.29
C ALA A 147 12.92 17.33 0.97
N CYS A 148 12.49 16.28 0.25
CA CYS A 148 11.08 16.03 -0.06
C CYS A 148 10.25 15.73 1.20
N GLN A 149 10.81 15.01 2.17
CA GLN A 149 10.17 14.77 3.46
C GLN A 149 9.94 16.08 4.20
N THR A 150 10.97 16.92 4.31
CA THR A 150 10.89 18.21 4.98
C THR A 150 9.85 19.12 4.33
N ALA A 151 9.84 19.22 3.00
CA ALA A 151 8.85 20.01 2.27
C ALA A 151 7.42 19.51 2.50
N CYS A 152 7.19 18.20 2.41
CA CYS A 152 5.89 17.61 2.66
C CYS A 152 5.43 17.82 4.12
N ALA A 153 6.32 17.66 5.09
CA ALA A 153 5.98 17.82 6.51
C ALA A 153 5.65 19.27 6.87
N ARG A 154 6.32 20.26 6.24
CA ARG A 154 6.06 21.68 6.48
C ARG A 154 4.76 22.15 5.86
N GLU A 155 4.49 21.77 4.63
CA GLU A 155 3.47 22.39 3.79
C GLU A 155 2.24 21.52 3.56
N ARG A 156 2.33 20.21 3.81
CA ARG A 156 1.29 19.23 3.47
C ARG A 156 1.08 18.18 4.57
N SER A 157 0.55 17.03 4.21
CA SER A 157 0.19 15.92 5.10
C SER A 157 1.38 15.33 5.89
N GLY A 158 2.62 15.48 5.39
CA GLY A 158 3.78 14.86 6.01
C GLY A 158 3.89 13.34 5.73
N VAL A 159 3.21 12.82 4.71
CA VAL A 159 3.20 11.38 4.40
C VAL A 159 4.55 10.87 3.90
N ILE A 160 5.36 11.74 3.27
CA ILE A 160 6.70 11.39 2.82
C ILE A 160 7.61 11.22 4.04
N ARG A 161 8.31 10.11 4.10
CA ARG A 161 9.28 9.78 5.14
C ARG A 161 10.51 9.14 4.53
N MET A 162 11.57 9.01 5.30
CA MET A 162 12.74 8.22 4.92
C MET A 162 12.55 6.77 5.37
N ARG A 163 13.07 5.82 4.59
CA ARG A 163 13.18 4.42 5.04
C ARG A 163 14.07 4.35 6.29
N ARG A 164 13.94 3.28 7.07
CA ARG A 164 14.76 3.07 8.28
C ARG A 164 16.26 3.10 8.03
N ASP A 165 16.69 2.68 6.84
CA ASP A 165 18.09 2.73 6.42
C ASP A 165 18.56 4.14 6.06
N GLY A 166 17.69 5.13 6.05
CA GLY A 166 17.95 6.52 5.68
C GLY A 166 18.32 6.76 4.22
N LYS A 167 18.39 5.72 3.40
CA LYS A 167 18.96 5.82 2.05
C LYS A 167 17.98 6.30 1.00
N LYS A 168 16.68 6.07 1.20
CA LYS A 168 15.63 6.36 0.21
C LYS A 168 14.41 6.98 0.88
N ALA A 169 13.72 7.84 0.12
CA ALA A 169 12.40 8.28 0.51
C ALA A 169 11.36 7.16 0.32
N CYS A 170 10.29 7.21 1.11
CA CYS A 170 9.11 6.37 0.96
C CYS A 170 7.84 7.18 1.31
N GLY A 171 6.66 6.57 1.18
CA GLY A 171 5.39 7.26 1.38
C GLY A 171 4.92 8.05 0.15
N ILE A 172 5.62 7.93 -0.99
CA ILE A 172 5.25 8.57 -2.25
C ILE A 172 4.41 7.59 -3.03
N CYS A 173 3.11 7.88 -3.18
CA CYS A 173 2.14 6.99 -3.82
C CYS A 173 2.09 7.25 -5.33
N ASP A 174 2.30 6.21 -6.11
CA ASP A 174 2.20 6.22 -7.57
C ASP A 174 0.84 5.70 -8.08
N LEU A 175 -0.14 5.56 -7.20
CA LEU A 175 -1.49 5.03 -7.46
C LEU A 175 -1.49 3.62 -8.08
N CYS A 176 -0.40 2.88 -7.96
CA CYS A 176 -0.20 1.58 -8.64
C CYS A 176 -0.49 1.65 -10.15
N GLY A 177 -0.16 2.78 -10.81
CA GLY A 177 -0.45 3.01 -12.21
C GLY A 177 -1.94 3.22 -12.54
N GLY A 178 -2.76 3.56 -11.55
CA GLY A 178 -4.21 3.81 -11.71
C GLY A 178 -5.11 2.68 -11.19
N ASP A 179 -4.52 1.64 -10.58
CA ASP A 179 -5.26 0.50 -10.04
C ASP A 179 -4.78 0.18 -8.59
N PRO A 180 -5.11 1.02 -7.61
CA PRO A 180 -4.54 0.97 -6.28
C PRO A 180 -4.95 -0.28 -5.49
N ALA A 181 -3.98 -1.13 -5.14
CA ALA A 181 -4.18 -2.37 -4.41
C ALA A 181 -4.79 -2.13 -3.01
N CYS A 182 -4.35 -1.09 -2.30
CA CYS A 182 -4.87 -0.74 -0.99
C CYS A 182 -6.37 -0.41 -0.98
N VAL A 183 -6.90 0.17 -2.08
CA VAL A 183 -8.33 0.44 -2.24
C VAL A 183 -9.11 -0.87 -2.35
N LYS A 184 -8.62 -1.80 -3.16
CA LYS A 184 -9.25 -3.11 -3.36
C LYS A 184 -9.23 -3.99 -2.11
N ALA A 185 -8.14 -3.92 -1.35
CA ALA A 185 -7.93 -4.74 -0.16
C ALA A 185 -8.63 -4.20 1.09
N CYS A 186 -9.18 -2.98 1.07
CA CYS A 186 -9.80 -2.37 2.24
C CYS A 186 -11.13 -3.07 2.59
N PRO A 187 -11.25 -3.79 3.72
CA PRO A 187 -12.49 -4.50 4.08
C PRO A 187 -13.63 -3.54 4.42
N GLU A 188 -13.30 -2.34 4.94
CA GLU A 188 -14.28 -1.33 5.30
C GLU A 188 -14.66 -0.43 4.12
N HIS A 189 -14.05 -0.63 2.95
CA HIS A 189 -14.26 0.22 1.77
C HIS A 189 -14.16 1.72 2.08
N CYS A 190 -13.28 2.07 3.01
CA CYS A 190 -13.04 3.46 3.40
C CYS A 190 -12.07 4.19 2.46
N LEU A 191 -11.45 3.47 1.52
CA LEU A 191 -10.56 4.02 0.51
C LEU A 191 -11.23 4.01 -0.85
N SER A 192 -11.08 5.08 -1.61
CA SER A 192 -11.59 5.16 -2.98
C SER A 192 -10.63 5.93 -3.89
N LEU A 193 -10.48 5.48 -5.13
CA LEU A 193 -9.78 6.25 -6.16
C LEU A 193 -10.78 7.21 -6.79
N VAL A 194 -10.52 8.51 -6.68
CA VAL A 194 -11.40 9.56 -7.19
C VAL A 194 -10.66 10.51 -8.13
N PRO A 195 -11.35 11.07 -9.14
CA PRO A 195 -10.75 12.08 -9.99
C PRO A 195 -10.40 13.32 -9.21
N ALA A 196 -9.25 13.90 -9.49
CA ALA A 196 -8.85 15.17 -8.94
C ALA A 196 -9.50 16.30 -9.75
N ASN A 197 -10.59 16.83 -9.24
CA ASN A 197 -11.27 17.98 -9.85
C ASN A 197 -10.58 19.30 -9.49
N GLN A 198 -9.67 19.27 -8.51
CA GLN A 198 -9.00 20.44 -7.94
C GLN A 198 -7.57 20.10 -7.56
N ASP A 199 -6.81 21.14 -7.25
CA ASP A 199 -5.51 21.02 -6.65
C ASP A 199 -5.62 20.23 -5.32
N GLY A 200 -4.95 19.07 -5.22
CA GLY A 200 -5.00 18.21 -4.04
C GLY A 200 -4.44 18.82 -2.74
N ARG A 201 -4.13 20.12 -2.72
CA ARG A 201 -3.62 20.82 -1.53
C ARG A 201 -4.56 20.73 -0.35
N ASP A 202 -5.85 20.92 -0.57
CA ASP A 202 -6.87 20.92 0.48
C ASP A 202 -7.08 19.54 1.12
N LEU A 203 -6.65 18.49 0.41
CA LEU A 203 -6.71 17.12 0.87
C LEU A 203 -5.45 16.68 1.62
N ALA A 204 -4.39 17.46 1.52
CA ALA A 204 -3.09 17.16 2.10
C ALA A 204 -2.99 17.60 3.58
N VAL A 205 -4.01 17.26 4.37
CA VAL A 205 -4.12 17.61 5.78
C VAL A 205 -3.30 16.65 6.65
N LYS A 206 -2.70 17.16 7.72
CA LYS A 206 -1.94 16.34 8.67
C LYS A 206 -2.86 15.37 9.41
N PRO A 207 -2.47 14.10 9.61
CA PRO A 207 -3.30 13.11 10.30
C PRO A 207 -3.80 13.56 11.68
N ALA A 208 -2.95 14.25 12.45
CA ALA A 208 -3.33 14.76 13.76
C ALA A 208 -4.46 15.81 13.69
N ALA A 209 -4.47 16.67 12.67
CA ALA A 209 -5.53 17.66 12.50
C ALA A 209 -6.86 17.00 12.10
N ILE A 210 -6.80 15.95 11.28
CA ILE A 210 -7.98 15.14 10.93
C ILE A 210 -8.51 14.45 12.18
N ALA A 211 -7.66 13.80 12.97
CA ALA A 211 -8.05 13.11 14.20
C ALA A 211 -8.70 14.10 15.20
N GLN A 212 -8.14 15.29 15.36
CA GLN A 212 -8.70 16.32 16.21
C GLN A 212 -10.09 16.80 15.71
N GLY A 213 -10.26 16.94 14.39
CA GLY A 213 -11.53 17.29 13.79
C GLY A 213 -12.61 16.22 14.05
N LEU A 214 -12.26 14.94 13.81
CA LEU A 214 -13.13 13.80 14.05
C LEU A 214 -13.46 13.64 15.54
N SER A 215 -12.49 13.78 16.42
CA SER A 215 -12.72 13.71 17.86
C SER A 215 -13.75 14.72 18.32
N ARG A 216 -13.64 15.97 17.88
CA ARG A 216 -14.64 17.01 18.17
C ARG A 216 -16.02 16.71 17.61
N HIS A 217 -16.08 16.06 16.44
CA HIS A 217 -17.34 15.73 15.79
C HIS A 217 -18.03 14.52 16.42
N LEU A 218 -17.25 13.44 16.70
CA LEU A 218 -17.80 12.17 17.17
C LEU A 218 -18.00 12.13 18.69
N TYR A 219 -17.09 12.75 19.43
CA TYR A 219 -17.10 12.75 20.89
C TYR A 219 -17.40 14.15 21.41
N ARG A 220 -18.47 14.79 20.92
CA ARG A 220 -18.91 16.09 21.43
C ARG A 220 -18.72 16.12 22.95
N SER A 221 -17.56 16.56 23.38
CA SER A 221 -17.35 16.89 24.77
C SER A 221 -18.24 18.11 25.02
N GLY A 222 -19.41 17.89 25.65
CA GLY A 222 -20.33 18.94 26.03
C GLY A 222 -19.63 19.94 26.92
N ARG A 223 -19.18 20.97 26.27
CA ARG A 223 -18.74 22.23 26.89
C ARG A 223 -18.98 23.35 25.88
N ASP A 224 -20.22 23.56 25.56
CA ASP A 224 -20.75 24.81 25.09
C ASP A 224 -21.88 25.14 26.04
N ASP A 225 -21.52 25.48 27.28
CA ASP A 225 -22.33 26.25 28.21
C ASP A 225 -21.69 27.63 28.39
#